data_424706256df22330fbe30baa4b237b25
#
_entry.id   424706256df22330fbe30baa4b237b25
#
_cell.length_a   1.000
_cell.length_b   1.000
_cell.length_c   1.000
_cell.angle_alpha   90.00
_cell.angle_beta   90.00
_cell.angle_gamma   90.00
#
_symmetry.space_group_name_H-M   'P 1'
#
loop_
_entity.id
_entity.type
_entity.pdbx_description
1 polymer ?
#
loop_
_entity_poly.entity_id
_entity_poly.type
_entity_poly.pdbx_seq_one_letter_code
_entity_poly.pdbx_strand_id
1 'polypeptide(L)'
;MVFVFSTNLSLRTLCFLRGLCVYFFYFYKMEITFIKTPLGIAKIVGDEMGVSLISVSDERTISQIIPSILQEAVSQLNDYFEGKRTHFTFKLNPYGTDFQQKVWKGLLEIPFGQTMSYLELSKKLGDVKASRAVASANGRNPLWIVVPCHRVIGTDGSLTGYAGGLWRKKWLLEHENPSNQQILF
;
A
#
# COMPACT_ATOMS: atom_id res chain seq x y z
N MET A 1 -3.74 -10.88 -28.55
CA MET A 1 -2.52 -11.00 -27.75
C MET A 1 -1.86 -9.62 -27.80
N VAL A 2 -2.14 -8.77 -26.81
CA VAL A 2 -1.68 -7.39 -26.79
C VAL A 2 -0.57 -7.32 -25.74
N PHE A 3 0.67 -7.15 -26.20
CA PHE A 3 1.82 -6.88 -25.33
C PHE A 3 1.80 -5.41 -24.94
N VAL A 4 1.52 -5.10 -23.67
CA VAL A 4 1.78 -3.77 -23.12
C VAL A 4 3.20 -3.76 -22.60
N PHE A 5 4.11 -3.15 -23.34
CA PHE A 5 5.47 -2.85 -22.90
C PHE A 5 5.44 -1.62 -22.00
N SER A 6 5.67 -1.82 -20.71
CA SER A 6 5.99 -0.71 -19.80
C SER A 6 7.52 -0.64 -19.68
N THR A 7 8.11 0.36 -20.30
CA THR A 7 9.56 0.63 -20.28
C THR A 7 9.90 1.45 -19.05
N ASN A 8 10.38 0.80 -17.98
CA ASN A 8 11.19 1.48 -16.98
C ASN A 8 12.56 0.80 -16.92
N LEU A 9 13.52 1.42 -17.59
CA LEU A 9 14.89 0.96 -17.72
C LEU A 9 15.69 1.45 -16.50
N SER A 10 16.05 0.55 -15.58
CA SER A 10 17.08 0.83 -14.58
C SER A 10 18.41 0.22 -15.05
N LEU A 11 19.31 1.09 -15.52
CA LEU A 11 20.68 0.71 -15.87
C LEU A 11 21.52 0.58 -14.58
N ARG A 12 21.92 -0.62 -14.22
CA ARG A 12 23.04 -0.84 -13.31
C ARG A 12 24.23 -1.43 -14.07
N THR A 13 25.27 -0.62 -14.19
CA THR A 13 26.56 -1.00 -14.77
C THR A 13 27.34 -1.82 -13.75
N LEU A 14 27.65 -3.07 -14.05
CA LEU A 14 28.64 -3.84 -13.32
C LEU A 14 29.96 -3.88 -14.12
N CYS A 15 31.03 -3.45 -13.48
CA CYS A 15 32.32 -3.15 -14.07
C CYS A 15 33.23 -4.38 -14.20
N PHE A 16 33.85 -4.50 -15.38
CA PHE A 16 35.20 -4.97 -15.72
C PHE A 16 35.77 -6.29 -15.21
N LEU A 17 35.90 -7.23 -16.14
CA LEU A 17 37.14 -7.95 -16.38
C LEU A 17 37.24 -8.29 -17.88
N ARG A 18 38.30 -7.76 -18.53
CA ARG A 18 38.73 -8.02 -19.92
C ARG A 18 37.77 -7.60 -21.04
N GLY A 19 37.60 -6.30 -21.27
CA GLY A 19 37.30 -5.79 -22.62
C GLY A 19 35.90 -6.10 -23.22
N LEU A 20 35.03 -6.80 -22.53
CA LEU A 20 33.66 -7.01 -22.96
C LEU A 20 32.71 -6.39 -21.94
N CYS A 21 32.06 -5.29 -22.31
CA CYS A 21 30.96 -4.70 -21.57
C CYS A 21 29.72 -5.55 -21.80
N VAL A 22 29.44 -6.49 -20.90
CA VAL A 22 28.20 -7.27 -20.94
C VAL A 22 27.12 -6.48 -20.21
N TYR A 23 26.22 -5.85 -20.96
CA TYR A 23 25.01 -5.23 -20.42
C TYR A 23 24.03 -6.34 -20.03
N PHE A 24 23.93 -6.64 -18.75
CA PHE A 24 22.86 -7.48 -18.21
C PHE A 24 21.60 -6.62 -18.06
N PHE A 25 20.65 -6.75 -18.97
CA PHE A 25 19.32 -6.22 -18.81
C PHE A 25 18.53 -7.15 -17.86
N TYR A 26 18.43 -6.80 -16.58
CA TYR A 26 17.48 -7.43 -15.69
C TYR A 26 16.10 -6.85 -15.99
N PHE A 27 15.30 -7.57 -16.77
CA PHE A 27 13.87 -7.33 -16.84
C PHE A 27 13.23 -7.87 -15.57
N TYR A 28 12.94 -7.01 -14.60
CA TYR A 28 12.09 -7.39 -13.47
C TYR A 28 10.68 -7.64 -13.99
N LYS A 29 10.27 -8.90 -13.99
CA LYS A 29 8.93 -9.29 -14.39
C LYS A 29 7.97 -8.94 -13.26
N MET A 30 7.08 -7.97 -13.51
CA MET A 30 5.99 -7.64 -12.59
C MET A 30 4.99 -8.81 -12.57
N GLU A 31 4.76 -9.36 -11.39
CA GLU A 31 3.76 -10.39 -11.17
C GLU A 31 2.50 -9.79 -10.54
N ILE A 32 1.36 -10.36 -10.90
CA ILE A 32 0.05 -9.86 -10.49
C ILE A 32 -0.77 -11.03 -9.96
N THR A 33 -1.46 -10.81 -8.84
CA THR A 33 -2.45 -11.75 -8.32
C THR A 33 -3.69 -11.03 -7.81
N PHE A 34 -4.81 -11.76 -7.77
CA PHE A 34 -6.09 -11.27 -7.29
C PHE A 34 -6.62 -12.22 -6.24
N ILE A 35 -6.92 -11.74 -5.06
CA ILE A 35 -7.45 -12.53 -3.94
C ILE A 35 -8.78 -11.96 -3.45
N LYS A 36 -9.65 -12.85 -2.95
CA LYS A 36 -10.90 -12.44 -2.31
C LYS A 36 -10.62 -11.93 -0.89
N THR A 37 -11.21 -10.80 -0.55
CA THR A 37 -11.16 -10.22 0.80
C THR A 37 -12.55 -9.80 1.27
N PRO A 38 -12.78 -9.51 2.55
CA PRO A 38 -14.04 -8.93 3.04
C PRO A 38 -14.39 -7.58 2.40
N LEU A 39 -13.39 -6.87 1.86
CA LEU A 39 -13.56 -5.56 1.24
C LEU A 39 -13.77 -5.61 -0.28
N GLY A 40 -13.76 -6.78 -0.90
CA GLY A 40 -13.81 -7.00 -2.35
C GLY A 40 -12.59 -7.79 -2.84
N ILE A 41 -12.25 -7.67 -4.11
CA ILE A 41 -11.09 -8.33 -4.70
C ILE A 41 -9.86 -7.45 -4.55
N ALA A 42 -8.85 -7.94 -3.85
CA ALA A 42 -7.56 -7.28 -3.74
C ALA A 42 -6.67 -7.69 -4.92
N LYS A 43 -6.22 -6.68 -5.68
CA LYS A 43 -5.15 -6.79 -6.68
C LYS A 43 -3.82 -6.53 -5.99
N ILE A 44 -2.87 -7.44 -6.12
CA ILE A 44 -1.52 -7.33 -5.57
C ILE A 44 -0.55 -7.40 -6.73
N VAL A 45 0.37 -6.43 -6.81
CA VAL A 45 1.40 -6.34 -7.84
C VAL A 45 2.76 -6.18 -7.19
N GLY A 46 3.75 -6.89 -7.69
CA GLY A 46 5.12 -6.76 -7.21
C GLY A 46 6.12 -7.51 -8.09
N ASP A 47 7.39 -7.37 -7.73
CA ASP A 47 8.53 -8.01 -8.33
C ASP A 47 9.54 -8.44 -7.26
N GLU A 48 10.74 -8.82 -7.63
CA GLU A 48 11.83 -9.18 -6.70
C GLU A 48 12.25 -8.01 -5.78
N MET A 49 11.92 -6.76 -6.17
CA MET A 49 12.20 -5.58 -5.35
C MET A 49 11.16 -5.39 -4.24
N GLY A 50 9.98 -6.00 -4.36
CA GLY A 50 8.91 -5.97 -3.38
C GLY A 50 7.53 -5.68 -3.99
N VAL A 51 6.53 -5.60 -3.12
CA VAL A 51 5.15 -5.27 -3.50
C VAL A 51 5.03 -3.78 -3.77
N SER A 52 4.54 -3.42 -4.95
CA SER A 52 4.43 -2.03 -5.42
C SER A 52 2.98 -1.52 -5.42
N LEU A 53 2.00 -2.42 -5.49
CA LEU A 53 0.58 -2.05 -5.49
C LEU A 53 -0.24 -3.08 -4.70
N ILE A 54 -1.12 -2.59 -3.86
CA ILE A 54 -2.27 -3.32 -3.30
C ILE A 54 -3.47 -2.38 -3.41
N SER A 55 -4.46 -2.78 -4.18
CA SER A 55 -5.72 -2.04 -4.32
C SER A 55 -6.90 -3.00 -4.20
N VAL A 56 -8.04 -2.51 -3.74
CA VAL A 56 -9.25 -3.32 -3.60
C VAL A 56 -10.35 -2.73 -4.48
N SER A 57 -11.00 -3.59 -5.24
CA SER A 57 -12.09 -3.22 -6.15
C SER A 57 -13.24 -4.23 -6.04
N ASP A 58 -14.34 -3.93 -6.72
CA ASP A 58 -15.49 -4.82 -6.84
C ASP A 58 -15.40 -5.75 -8.07
N GLU A 59 -14.20 -5.90 -8.64
CA GLU A 59 -13.92 -6.86 -9.71
C GLU A 59 -14.25 -8.30 -9.27
N ARG A 60 -14.49 -9.19 -10.25
CA ARG A 60 -14.90 -10.57 -9.95
C ARG A 60 -13.80 -11.60 -10.24
N THR A 61 -12.65 -11.17 -10.75
CA THR A 61 -11.55 -12.06 -11.13
C THR A 61 -10.73 -12.44 -9.90
N ILE A 62 -10.53 -13.74 -9.69
CA ILE A 62 -9.65 -14.29 -8.66
C ILE A 62 -8.57 -15.13 -9.37
N SER A 63 -7.32 -14.98 -8.94
CA SER A 63 -6.21 -15.78 -9.49
C SER A 63 -6.29 -17.22 -8.99
N GLN A 64 -6.15 -18.18 -9.90
CA GLN A 64 -6.05 -19.60 -9.56
C GLN A 64 -4.66 -19.97 -9.00
N ILE A 65 -3.62 -19.26 -9.46
CA ILE A 65 -2.24 -19.48 -9.06
C ILE A 65 -1.68 -18.17 -8.51
N ILE A 66 -1.05 -18.25 -7.35
CA ILE A 66 -0.36 -17.12 -6.72
C ILE A 66 1.13 -17.24 -7.05
N PRO A 67 1.73 -16.23 -7.74
CA PRO A 67 3.17 -16.20 -7.98
C PRO A 67 3.97 -16.30 -6.68
N SER A 68 5.08 -17.03 -6.69
CA SER A 68 5.89 -17.32 -5.50
C SER A 68 6.33 -16.05 -4.77
N ILE A 69 6.71 -15.00 -5.52
CA ILE A 69 7.15 -13.70 -4.95
C ILE A 69 6.02 -12.92 -4.24
N LEU A 70 4.75 -13.26 -4.48
CA LEU A 70 3.58 -12.61 -3.87
C LEU A 70 2.94 -13.48 -2.76
N GLN A 71 3.38 -14.72 -2.56
CA GLN A 71 2.78 -15.65 -1.60
C GLN A 71 2.83 -15.11 -0.17
N GLU A 72 3.97 -14.53 0.24
CA GLU A 72 4.10 -13.95 1.58
C GLU A 72 3.12 -12.79 1.79
N ALA A 73 2.99 -11.89 0.82
CA ALA A 73 2.05 -10.78 0.89
C ALA A 73 0.60 -11.26 0.98
N VAL A 74 0.23 -12.28 0.18
CA VAL A 74 -1.11 -12.89 0.22
C VAL A 74 -1.38 -13.55 1.57
N SER A 75 -0.44 -14.36 2.08
CA SER A 75 -0.57 -15.01 3.38
C SER A 75 -0.76 -13.98 4.50
N GLN A 76 0.06 -12.94 4.54
CA GLN A 76 -0.01 -11.90 5.57
C GLN A 76 -1.29 -11.06 5.47
N LEU A 77 -1.81 -10.79 4.26
CA LEU A 77 -3.10 -10.13 4.11
C LEU A 77 -4.27 -10.98 4.60
N ASN A 78 -4.24 -12.28 4.33
CA ASN A 78 -5.25 -13.21 4.85
C ASN A 78 -5.21 -13.25 6.38
N ASP A 79 -4.02 -13.39 6.98
CA ASP A 79 -3.83 -13.34 8.44
C ASP A 79 -4.36 -12.04 9.05
N TYR A 80 -4.17 -10.89 8.37
CA TYR A 80 -4.70 -9.61 8.81
C TYR A 80 -6.23 -9.62 8.83
N PHE A 81 -6.87 -10.04 7.75
CA PHE A 81 -8.33 -10.11 7.67
C PHE A 81 -8.95 -11.12 8.63
N GLU A 82 -8.20 -12.15 9.02
CA GLU A 82 -8.59 -13.13 10.04
C GLU A 82 -8.30 -12.67 11.49
N GLY A 83 -7.77 -11.46 11.68
CA GLY A 83 -7.43 -10.91 12.99
C GLY A 83 -6.19 -11.55 13.65
N LYS A 84 -5.41 -12.34 12.91
CA LYS A 84 -4.20 -13.04 13.38
C LYS A 84 -2.94 -12.18 13.31
N ARG A 85 -3.00 -11.06 12.58
CA ARG A 85 -1.85 -10.21 12.30
C ARG A 85 -2.20 -8.73 12.41
N THR A 86 -1.28 -7.95 12.99
CA THR A 86 -1.43 -6.50 13.17
C THR A 86 -0.39 -5.67 12.40
N HIS A 87 0.64 -6.31 11.82
CA HIS A 87 1.72 -5.66 11.07
C HIS A 87 2.19 -6.54 9.92
N PHE A 88 2.78 -5.91 8.90
CA PHE A 88 3.26 -6.58 7.69
C PHE A 88 4.79 -6.54 7.64
N THR A 89 5.41 -7.63 7.17
CA THR A 89 6.87 -7.80 7.14
C THR A 89 7.45 -8.03 5.74
N PHE A 90 6.61 -8.29 4.74
CA PHE A 90 7.07 -8.43 3.36
C PHE A 90 7.61 -7.12 2.79
N LYS A 91 8.49 -7.22 1.81
CA LYS A 91 9.19 -6.08 1.23
C LYS A 91 8.24 -5.20 0.43
N LEU A 92 8.27 -3.88 0.70
CA LEU A 92 7.48 -2.87 0.02
C LEU A 92 8.34 -2.09 -0.97
N ASN A 93 7.79 -1.84 -2.17
CA ASN A 93 8.44 -1.05 -3.21
C ASN A 93 7.44 -0.10 -3.92
N PRO A 94 6.75 0.80 -3.17
CA PRO A 94 5.79 1.72 -3.76
C PRO A 94 6.49 2.79 -4.59
N TYR A 95 5.91 3.11 -5.76
CA TYR A 95 6.38 4.21 -6.60
C TYR A 95 5.63 5.50 -6.25
N GLY A 96 6.36 6.61 -6.10
CA GLY A 96 5.80 7.91 -5.82
C GLY A 96 6.88 8.99 -5.69
N THR A 97 6.46 10.26 -5.62
CA THR A 97 7.37 11.38 -5.39
C THR A 97 7.99 11.31 -4.00
N ASP A 98 9.10 12.02 -3.77
CA ASP A 98 9.77 12.07 -2.45
C ASP A 98 8.80 12.50 -1.34
N PHE A 99 7.92 13.48 -1.64
CA PHE A 99 6.91 13.92 -0.70
C PHE A 99 5.88 12.82 -0.38
N GLN A 100 5.39 12.08 -1.39
CA GLN A 100 4.49 10.94 -1.18
C GLN A 100 5.17 9.84 -0.36
N GLN A 101 6.40 9.49 -0.69
CA GLN A 101 7.20 8.51 0.07
C GLN A 101 7.37 8.93 1.52
N LYS A 102 7.64 10.23 1.78
CA LYS A 102 7.73 10.78 3.14
C LYS A 102 6.41 10.63 3.89
N VAL A 103 5.28 10.95 3.26
CA VAL A 103 3.95 10.80 3.86
C VAL A 103 3.66 9.33 4.15
N TRP A 104 3.89 8.42 3.19
CA TRP A 104 3.61 6.98 3.36
C TRP A 104 4.48 6.36 4.47
N LYS A 105 5.74 6.77 4.61
CA LYS A 105 6.58 6.38 5.76
C LYS A 105 5.98 6.86 7.07
N GLY A 106 5.49 8.09 7.13
CA GLY A 106 4.80 8.62 8.33
C GLY A 106 3.52 7.86 8.67
N LEU A 107 2.79 7.35 7.66
CA LEU A 107 1.61 6.51 7.89
C LEU A 107 1.95 5.17 8.56
N LEU A 108 3.07 4.54 8.19
CA LEU A 108 3.51 3.26 8.78
C LEU A 108 3.81 3.37 10.28
N GLU A 109 4.00 4.58 10.80
CA GLU A 109 4.25 4.83 12.22
C GLU A 109 2.96 4.94 13.04
N ILE A 110 1.77 4.91 12.40
CA ILE A 110 0.47 4.89 13.11
C ILE A 110 0.18 3.45 13.53
N PRO A 111 0.10 3.16 14.85
CA PRO A 111 -0.08 1.80 15.32
C PRO A 111 -1.43 1.21 14.90
N PHE A 112 -1.52 -0.13 14.90
CA PHE A 112 -2.74 -0.88 14.70
C PHE A 112 -3.81 -0.46 15.74
N GLY A 113 -5.04 -0.24 15.30
CA GLY A 113 -6.17 0.15 16.15
C GLY A 113 -6.12 1.61 16.62
N GLN A 114 -5.15 2.41 16.17
CA GLN A 114 -5.07 3.84 16.50
C GLN A 114 -5.35 4.71 15.27
N THR A 115 -5.85 5.91 15.52
CA THR A 115 -6.09 6.91 14.49
C THR A 115 -5.26 8.16 14.74
N MET A 116 -5.02 8.93 13.69
CA MET A 116 -4.33 10.21 13.72
C MET A 116 -5.07 11.20 12.81
N SER A 117 -5.17 12.46 13.19
CA SER A 117 -5.75 13.46 12.30
C SER A 117 -4.76 13.88 11.20
N TYR A 118 -5.29 14.40 10.06
CA TYR A 118 -4.44 14.97 9.01
C TYR A 118 -3.55 16.10 9.55
N LEU A 119 -4.05 16.88 10.51
CA LEU A 119 -3.30 17.95 11.12
C LEU A 119 -2.12 17.43 11.95
N GLU A 120 -2.34 16.40 12.76
CA GLU A 120 -1.29 15.75 13.57
C GLU A 120 -0.22 15.12 12.68
N LEU A 121 -0.64 14.41 11.62
CA LEU A 121 0.29 13.85 10.64
C LEU A 121 1.13 14.95 9.98
N SER A 122 0.51 16.07 9.60
CA SER A 122 1.22 17.21 9.01
C SER A 122 2.23 17.85 9.98
N LYS A 123 1.85 17.99 11.26
CA LYS A 123 2.77 18.46 12.31
C LYS A 123 3.95 17.51 12.46
N LYS A 124 3.70 16.21 12.50
CA LYS A 124 4.74 15.18 12.61
C LYS A 124 5.72 15.19 11.43
N LEU A 125 5.22 15.49 10.23
CA LEU A 125 6.04 15.63 9.03
C LEU A 125 6.80 16.97 8.93
N GLY A 126 6.58 17.90 9.88
CA GLY A 126 7.30 19.16 10.01
C GLY A 126 6.66 20.36 9.31
N ASP A 127 5.46 20.23 8.72
CA ASP A 127 4.76 21.34 8.08
C ASP A 127 3.25 21.30 8.33
N VAL A 128 2.79 22.10 9.29
CA VAL A 128 1.37 22.22 9.65
C VAL A 128 0.51 22.73 8.48
N LYS A 129 1.08 23.56 7.60
CA LYS A 129 0.37 24.14 6.45
C LYS A 129 0.19 23.15 5.32
N ALA A 130 0.93 22.04 5.32
CA ALA A 130 0.89 21.01 4.29
C ALA A 130 -0.30 20.05 4.40
N SER A 131 -1.28 20.26 5.29
CA SER A 131 -2.38 19.28 5.55
C SER A 131 -3.13 18.88 4.28
N ARG A 132 -3.38 19.78 3.32
CA ARG A 132 -4.01 19.44 2.04
C ARG A 132 -3.11 18.57 1.16
N ALA A 133 -1.82 18.87 1.10
CA ALA A 133 -0.84 18.09 0.36
C ALA A 133 -0.66 16.70 0.98
N VAL A 134 -0.63 16.59 2.31
CA VAL A 134 -0.61 15.34 3.07
C VAL A 134 -1.85 14.52 2.77
N ALA A 135 -3.06 15.11 2.79
CA ALA A 135 -4.30 14.43 2.45
C ALA A 135 -4.29 13.91 1.00
N SER A 136 -3.78 14.71 0.06
CA SER A 136 -3.63 14.29 -1.34
C SER A 136 -2.64 13.11 -1.47
N ALA A 137 -1.50 13.16 -0.80
CA ALA A 137 -0.52 12.06 -0.79
C ALA A 137 -1.07 10.80 -0.10
N ASN A 138 -1.81 10.95 0.99
CA ASN A 138 -2.54 9.86 1.66
C ASN A 138 -3.52 9.17 0.71
N GLY A 139 -4.32 9.92 -0.04
CA GLY A 139 -5.27 9.39 -1.02
C GLY A 139 -4.62 8.70 -2.23
N ARG A 140 -3.34 8.97 -2.50
CA ARG A 140 -2.55 8.33 -3.57
C ARG A 140 -1.70 7.15 -3.09
N ASN A 141 -1.94 6.68 -1.87
CA ASN A 141 -1.28 5.48 -1.35
C ASN A 141 -1.53 4.27 -2.27
N PRO A 142 -0.48 3.66 -2.86
CA PRO A 142 -0.64 2.49 -3.71
C PRO A 142 -0.72 1.17 -2.94
N LEU A 143 -0.45 1.17 -1.63
CA LEU A 143 -0.37 -0.03 -0.79
C LEU A 143 -1.46 -0.01 0.29
N TRP A 144 -2.72 -0.11 -0.14
CA TRP A 144 -3.85 -0.09 0.78
C TRP A 144 -3.72 -1.13 1.89
N ILE A 145 -4.19 -0.80 3.09
CA ILE A 145 -4.14 -1.62 4.29
C ILE A 145 -2.72 -1.68 4.87
N VAL A 146 -1.73 -2.08 4.08
CA VAL A 146 -0.34 -2.25 4.50
C VAL A 146 0.27 -0.90 4.89
N VAL A 147 0.14 0.11 4.03
CA VAL A 147 0.36 1.51 4.41
C VAL A 147 -0.99 2.06 4.89
N PRO A 148 -1.18 2.29 6.20
CA PRO A 148 -2.50 2.42 6.81
C PRO A 148 -3.12 3.81 6.62
N CYS A 149 -3.37 4.21 5.37
CA CYS A 149 -4.01 5.49 5.04
C CYS A 149 -5.44 5.61 5.61
N HIS A 150 -6.09 4.48 5.92
CA HIS A 150 -7.39 4.43 6.58
C HIS A 150 -7.35 4.92 8.02
N ARG A 151 -6.20 4.88 8.72
CA ARG A 151 -6.03 5.36 10.11
C ARG A 151 -5.97 6.89 10.21
N VAL A 152 -5.92 7.62 9.08
CA VAL A 152 -5.94 9.10 9.11
C VAL A 152 -7.36 9.60 8.93
N ILE A 153 -7.85 10.42 9.88
CA ILE A 153 -9.23 10.91 9.98
C ILE A 153 -9.28 12.45 10.04
N GLY A 154 -10.47 13.03 10.01
CA GLY A 154 -10.67 14.45 10.24
C GLY A 154 -10.25 14.86 11.67
N THR A 155 -9.96 16.13 11.89
CA THR A 155 -9.61 16.67 13.20
C THR A 155 -10.79 16.60 14.19
N ASP A 156 -12.01 16.59 13.65
CA ASP A 156 -13.27 16.40 14.35
C ASP A 156 -13.67 14.94 14.55
N GLY A 157 -12.79 14.00 14.18
CA GLY A 157 -13.07 12.57 14.21
C GLY A 157 -13.83 12.04 12.99
N SER A 158 -14.24 12.90 12.07
CA SER A 158 -15.01 12.50 10.88
C SER A 158 -14.21 11.62 9.92
N LEU A 159 -14.89 10.67 9.28
CA LEU A 159 -14.31 9.87 8.21
C LEU A 159 -14.32 10.69 6.92
N THR A 160 -13.17 11.25 6.58
CA THR A 160 -12.97 12.00 5.35
C THR A 160 -12.19 11.17 4.34
N GLY A 161 -12.51 11.36 3.07
CA GLY A 161 -11.84 10.87 1.88
C GLY A 161 -11.09 9.52 1.98
N TYR A 162 -11.57 8.51 1.29
CA TYR A 162 -10.87 7.24 1.11
C TYR A 162 -11.04 6.77 -0.34
N ALA A 163 -9.95 6.45 -1.03
CA ALA A 163 -9.99 6.07 -2.43
C ALA A 163 -10.88 4.84 -2.70
N GLY A 164 -10.98 3.93 -1.74
CA GLY A 164 -11.84 2.76 -1.79
C GLY A 164 -13.29 2.98 -1.32
N GLY A 165 -13.68 4.22 -1.00
CA GLY A 165 -14.98 4.52 -0.42
C GLY A 165 -14.98 4.44 1.12
N LEU A 166 -15.82 5.27 1.74
CA LEU A 166 -15.84 5.43 3.21
C LEU A 166 -16.25 4.15 3.94
N TRP A 167 -17.08 3.30 3.34
CA TRP A 167 -17.49 2.05 3.96
C TRP A 167 -16.32 1.09 4.20
N ARG A 168 -15.35 1.02 3.26
CA ARG A 168 -14.13 0.22 3.44
C ARG A 168 -13.24 0.80 4.53
N LYS A 169 -13.13 2.13 4.59
CA LYS A 169 -12.38 2.80 5.66
C LYS A 169 -13.00 2.51 7.03
N LYS A 170 -14.31 2.64 7.16
CA LYS A 170 -15.05 2.32 8.38
C LYS A 170 -14.81 0.87 8.79
N TRP A 171 -14.98 -0.08 7.87
CA TRP A 171 -14.77 -1.50 8.13
C TRP A 171 -13.35 -1.79 8.64
N LEU A 172 -12.31 -1.19 8.04
CA LEU A 172 -10.92 -1.37 8.47
C LEU A 172 -10.69 -0.84 9.89
N LEU A 173 -11.23 0.33 10.22
CA LEU A 173 -11.11 0.91 11.56
C LEU A 173 -11.83 0.06 12.62
N GLU A 174 -13.02 -0.45 12.29
CA GLU A 174 -13.77 -1.35 13.17
C GLU A 174 -13.07 -2.71 13.33
N HIS A 175 -12.48 -3.24 12.26
CA HIS A 175 -11.70 -4.47 12.30
C HIS A 175 -10.46 -4.34 13.19
N GLU A 176 -9.80 -3.19 13.16
CA GLU A 176 -8.61 -2.93 13.97
C GLU A 176 -8.93 -2.56 15.43
N ASN A 177 -10.09 -1.98 15.71
CA ASN A 177 -10.51 -1.60 17.06
C ASN A 177 -12.02 -1.75 17.24
N PRO A 178 -12.50 -2.97 17.53
CA PRO A 178 -13.92 -3.23 17.75
C PRO A 178 -14.55 -2.42 18.91
N SER A 179 -13.75 -1.96 19.88
CA SER A 179 -14.24 -1.22 21.05
C SER A 179 -14.62 0.24 20.73
N ASN A 180 -14.15 0.80 19.59
CA ASN A 180 -14.40 2.18 19.19
C ASN A 180 -15.64 2.35 18.29
N GLN A 181 -16.51 1.36 18.15
CA GLN A 181 -17.71 1.43 17.30
C GLN A 181 -18.66 2.61 17.65
N GLN A 182 -18.59 3.15 18.88
CA GLN A 182 -19.48 4.23 19.33
C GLN A 182 -18.99 5.65 19.01
N ILE A 183 -17.77 5.85 18.49
CA ILE A 183 -17.15 7.18 18.32
C ILE A 183 -17.18 7.67 16.87
N LEU A 184 -17.57 6.82 15.91
CA LEU A 184 -17.50 7.11 14.47
C LEU A 184 -18.84 7.57 13.86
N PHE A 185 -19.75 8.12 14.69
CA PHE A 185 -21.04 8.68 14.27
C PHE A 185 -21.19 10.13 14.67
#